data_38a3ed549717358561f9941af709fe9c
#
_entry.id   38a3ed549717358561f9941af709fe9c
#
_cell.length_a   1.000
_cell.length_b   1.000
_cell.length_c   1.000
_cell.angle_alpha   90.00
_cell.angle_beta   90.00
_cell.angle_gamma   90.00
#
_symmetry.space_group_name_H-M   'P 1'
#
loop_
_entity.id
_entity.type
_entity.pdbx_description
1 polymer ?
#
loop_
_entity_poly.entity_id
_entity_poly.type
_entity_poly.pdbx_seq_one_letter_code
_entity_poly.pdbx_strand_id
1 'polypeptide(L)'
;MNNIYKAIYNEIKKYKKIYIARHIGPDPDAFGSQMGLKESIKLTFPSKEVYAVGATVSRFKYFGHVDKVTDFDYENSLLIVVDTPDNKRVDIDNFLSFKNVVKIDHHPKVDTFGRVELIKDSASSASELVLLLINNTKLKMNENIASNLYTGIVSDTNRFLVNVNSNTFLLVSELIKKYKLDIDKIYRQVYKRPLSEIRLLGYIASTIKVDKYGFAHLEIDEDVITSLGADISSKLIPPNPGAILTTVSIIS
;
A
#
# COMPACT_ATOMS: atom_id res chain seq x y z
N MET A 1 10.10 7.49 -20.74
CA MET A 1 9.09 6.90 -19.81
C MET A 1 8.26 5.78 -20.44
N ASN A 2 7.76 5.92 -21.67
CA ASN A 2 6.95 4.84 -22.29
C ASN A 2 7.63 3.46 -22.38
N ASN A 3 8.96 3.38 -22.30
CA ASN A 3 9.68 2.11 -22.43
C ASN A 3 9.57 1.22 -21.18
N ILE A 4 9.56 1.80 -19.97
CA ILE A 4 9.49 1.01 -18.74
C ILE A 4 8.11 0.36 -18.53
N TYR A 5 7.02 1.08 -18.77
CA TYR A 5 5.66 0.51 -18.70
C TYR A 5 5.48 -0.64 -19.68
N LYS A 6 6.02 -0.48 -20.91
CA LYS A 6 6.01 -1.53 -21.94
C LYS A 6 6.87 -2.74 -21.52
N ALA A 7 8.02 -2.51 -20.88
CA ALA A 7 8.86 -3.58 -20.35
C ALA A 7 8.12 -4.40 -19.29
N ILE A 8 7.52 -3.74 -18.29
CA ILE A 8 6.71 -4.40 -17.24
C ILE A 8 5.52 -5.16 -17.87
N TYR A 9 4.80 -4.53 -18.78
CA TYR A 9 3.68 -5.17 -19.46
C TYR A 9 4.11 -6.43 -20.24
N ASN A 10 5.29 -6.41 -20.88
CA ASN A 10 5.82 -7.58 -21.57
C ASN A 10 6.20 -8.70 -20.61
N GLU A 11 6.76 -8.39 -19.43
CA GLU A 11 6.99 -9.40 -18.40
C GLU A 11 5.67 -9.99 -17.92
N ILE A 12 4.65 -9.17 -17.64
CA ILE A 12 3.31 -9.66 -17.29
C ILE A 12 2.74 -10.59 -18.37
N LYS A 13 2.93 -10.27 -19.65
CA LYS A 13 2.46 -11.14 -20.75
C LYS A 13 3.14 -12.49 -20.80
N LYS A 14 4.45 -12.52 -20.53
CA LYS A 14 5.32 -13.68 -20.69
C LYS A 14 4.96 -14.82 -19.74
N TYR A 15 4.61 -14.52 -18.48
CA TYR A 15 4.41 -15.53 -17.46
C TYR A 15 2.93 -15.90 -17.31
N LYS A 16 2.64 -17.21 -17.15
CA LYS A 16 1.30 -17.71 -16.84
C LYS A 16 0.94 -17.48 -15.38
N LYS A 17 1.92 -17.67 -14.48
CA LYS A 17 1.77 -17.54 -13.04
C LYS A 17 2.48 -16.28 -12.54
N ILE A 18 1.77 -15.47 -11.77
CA ILE A 18 2.25 -14.17 -11.28
C ILE A 18 1.91 -14.04 -9.80
N TYR A 19 2.89 -13.68 -9.00
CA TYR A 19 2.72 -13.31 -7.61
C TYR A 19 2.94 -11.81 -7.46
N ILE A 20 2.14 -11.17 -6.62
CA ILE A 20 2.29 -9.74 -6.31
C ILE A 20 2.46 -9.61 -4.81
N ALA A 21 3.64 -9.19 -4.39
CA ALA A 21 4.00 -8.93 -3.01
C ALA A 21 4.11 -7.43 -2.73
N ARG A 22 4.16 -7.06 -1.48
CA ARG A 22 4.30 -5.70 -0.94
C ARG A 22 5.16 -5.71 0.32
N HIS A 23 5.28 -4.57 1.01
CA HIS A 23 6.08 -4.50 2.23
C HIS A 23 5.41 -5.14 3.45
N ILE A 24 6.23 -5.54 4.43
CA ILE A 24 5.81 -5.99 5.77
C ILE A 24 5.09 -4.85 6.49
N GLY A 25 4.01 -5.19 7.18
CA GLY A 25 3.20 -4.20 7.88
C GLY A 25 2.54 -3.21 6.94
N PRO A 26 1.79 -3.70 5.95
CA PRO A 26 1.26 -2.92 4.85
C PRO A 26 0.26 -1.86 5.29
N ASP A 27 0.21 -0.81 4.51
CA ASP A 27 -0.76 0.28 4.60
C ASP A 27 -1.77 0.23 3.43
N PRO A 28 -2.67 1.21 3.31
CA PRO A 28 -3.62 1.22 2.21
C PRO A 28 -3.01 1.42 0.82
N ASP A 29 -1.82 2.05 0.68
CA ASP A 29 -1.17 2.16 -0.63
C ASP A 29 -0.59 0.82 -1.08
N ALA A 30 0.08 0.11 -0.17
CA ALA A 30 0.57 -1.24 -0.42
C ALA A 30 -0.55 -2.20 -0.84
N PHE A 31 -1.73 -2.13 -0.18
CA PHE A 31 -2.90 -2.93 -0.59
C PHE A 31 -3.55 -2.43 -1.88
N GLY A 32 -3.71 -1.13 -2.04
CA GLY A 32 -4.32 -0.51 -3.22
C GLY A 32 -3.56 -0.84 -4.50
N SER A 33 -2.23 -0.67 -4.47
CA SER A 33 -1.35 -1.01 -5.58
C SER A 33 -1.33 -2.52 -5.88
N GLN A 34 -1.23 -3.37 -4.85
CA GLN A 34 -1.22 -4.83 -4.97
C GLN A 34 -2.53 -5.35 -5.58
N MET A 35 -3.67 -5.02 -4.97
CA MET A 35 -4.98 -5.52 -5.41
C MET A 35 -5.43 -4.88 -6.72
N GLY A 36 -5.15 -3.59 -6.91
CA GLY A 36 -5.41 -2.91 -8.17
C GLY A 36 -4.67 -3.57 -9.34
N LEU A 37 -3.39 -3.89 -9.17
CA LEU A 37 -2.60 -4.56 -10.19
C LEU A 37 -3.07 -6.01 -10.43
N LYS A 38 -3.31 -6.78 -9.35
CA LYS A 38 -3.84 -8.15 -9.44
C LYS A 38 -5.10 -8.21 -10.28
N GLU A 39 -6.10 -7.44 -9.91
CA GLU A 39 -7.40 -7.45 -10.58
C GLU A 39 -7.30 -6.94 -12.03
N SER A 40 -6.45 -5.97 -12.30
CA SER A 40 -6.19 -5.47 -13.66
C SER A 40 -5.56 -6.55 -14.55
N ILE A 41 -4.60 -7.30 -14.04
CA ILE A 41 -3.98 -8.41 -14.78
C ILE A 41 -5.01 -9.52 -15.03
N LYS A 42 -5.80 -9.92 -14.01
CA LYS A 42 -6.85 -10.94 -14.16
C LYS A 42 -7.93 -10.53 -15.16
N LEU A 43 -8.35 -9.26 -15.11
CA LEU A 43 -9.35 -8.72 -16.05
C LEU A 43 -8.82 -8.69 -17.50
N THR A 44 -7.51 -8.47 -17.67
CA THR A 44 -6.87 -8.40 -18.99
C THR A 44 -6.56 -9.79 -19.54
N PHE A 45 -6.12 -10.69 -18.69
CA PHE A 45 -5.66 -12.04 -19.03
C PHE A 45 -6.35 -13.09 -18.13
N PRO A 46 -7.61 -13.44 -18.39
CA PRO A 46 -8.37 -14.33 -17.50
C PRO A 46 -7.78 -15.72 -17.30
N SER A 47 -6.95 -16.19 -18.24
CA SER A 47 -6.27 -17.49 -18.15
C SER A 47 -5.01 -17.52 -17.29
N LYS A 48 -4.55 -16.35 -16.79
CA LYS A 48 -3.39 -16.28 -15.92
C LYS A 48 -3.76 -16.57 -14.47
N GLU A 49 -2.82 -17.21 -13.79
CA GLU A 49 -2.86 -17.43 -12.35
C GLU A 49 -2.19 -16.26 -11.64
N VAL A 50 -2.97 -15.39 -11.00
CA VAL A 50 -2.45 -14.16 -10.36
C VAL A 50 -2.82 -14.16 -8.89
N TYR A 51 -1.81 -14.08 -8.04
CA TYR A 51 -1.92 -14.17 -6.59
C TYR A 51 -1.39 -12.90 -5.92
N ALA A 52 -2.17 -12.32 -5.00
CA ALA A 52 -1.69 -11.34 -4.05
C ALA A 52 -1.18 -12.08 -2.82
N VAL A 53 0.10 -11.91 -2.48
CA VAL A 53 0.77 -12.66 -1.42
C VAL A 53 1.29 -11.74 -0.32
N GLY A 54 1.47 -12.31 0.90
CA GLY A 54 1.92 -11.60 2.09
C GLY A 54 0.92 -11.73 3.24
N ALA A 55 1.15 -11.03 4.34
CA ALA A 55 0.34 -11.09 5.54
C ALA A 55 -1.09 -10.56 5.34
N THR A 56 -2.07 -11.23 5.93
CA THR A 56 -3.46 -10.77 5.91
C THR A 56 -3.69 -9.74 7.02
N VAL A 57 -4.26 -8.59 6.67
CA VAL A 57 -4.62 -7.53 7.61
C VAL A 57 -6.13 -7.34 7.61
N SER A 58 -6.78 -7.68 8.74
CA SER A 58 -8.25 -7.67 8.86
C SER A 58 -8.88 -6.32 8.54
N ARG A 59 -8.20 -5.22 8.86
CA ARG A 59 -8.64 -3.85 8.60
C ARG A 59 -8.79 -3.55 7.11
N PHE A 60 -7.99 -4.22 6.25
CA PHE A 60 -7.91 -3.95 4.82
C PHE A 60 -8.64 -4.97 3.94
N LYS A 61 -9.52 -5.80 4.53
CA LYS A 61 -10.34 -6.78 3.80
C LYS A 61 -11.17 -6.17 2.66
N TYR A 62 -11.44 -4.89 2.72
CA TYR A 62 -12.22 -4.19 1.71
C TYR A 62 -11.49 -4.02 0.36
N PHE A 63 -10.17 -4.12 0.33
CA PHE A 63 -9.42 -4.15 -0.92
C PHE A 63 -9.55 -5.47 -1.67
N GLY A 64 -9.89 -6.56 -0.97
CA GLY A 64 -9.92 -7.92 -1.48
C GLY A 64 -9.21 -8.89 -0.56
N HIS A 65 -8.97 -10.10 -1.05
CA HIS A 65 -8.35 -11.17 -0.27
C HIS A 65 -6.91 -11.42 -0.71
N VAL A 66 -6.03 -11.52 0.27
CA VAL A 66 -4.67 -12.05 0.09
C VAL A 66 -4.77 -13.56 -0.11
N ASP A 67 -4.11 -14.08 -1.13
CA ASP A 67 -4.15 -15.49 -1.47
C ASP A 67 -3.19 -16.29 -0.57
N LYS A 68 -3.65 -17.45 -0.11
CA LYS A 68 -2.80 -18.37 0.64
C LYS A 68 -2.01 -19.23 -0.36
N VAL A 69 -0.72 -18.97 -0.45
CA VAL A 69 0.22 -19.73 -1.27
C VAL A 69 1.25 -20.37 -0.35
N THR A 70 1.35 -21.68 -0.39
CA THR A 70 2.31 -22.46 0.42
C THR A 70 3.50 -22.95 -0.38
N ASP A 71 3.36 -23.01 -1.70
CA ASP A 71 4.40 -23.48 -2.61
C ASP A 71 4.55 -22.50 -3.78
N PHE A 72 5.69 -21.83 -3.83
CA PHE A 72 5.99 -20.84 -4.86
C PHE A 72 6.76 -21.45 -6.02
N ASP A 73 6.33 -21.18 -7.24
CA ASP A 73 7.08 -21.51 -8.44
C ASP A 73 8.16 -20.43 -8.71
N TYR A 74 9.29 -20.55 -8.02
CA TYR A 74 10.39 -19.56 -8.12
C TYR A 74 11.02 -19.49 -9.52
N GLU A 75 10.96 -20.58 -10.29
CA GLU A 75 11.64 -20.74 -11.58
C GLU A 75 10.83 -20.16 -12.75
N ASN A 76 9.54 -20.51 -12.82
CA ASN A 76 8.72 -20.29 -14.02
C ASN A 76 7.63 -19.24 -13.82
N SER A 77 7.69 -18.47 -12.75
CA SER A 77 6.74 -17.40 -12.45
C SER A 77 7.38 -16.03 -12.46
N LEU A 78 6.53 -15.02 -12.40
CA LEU A 78 6.90 -13.63 -12.18
C LEU A 78 6.51 -13.21 -10.77
N LEU A 79 7.44 -12.65 -10.02
CA LEU A 79 7.15 -11.88 -8.81
C LEU A 79 7.11 -10.39 -9.16
N ILE A 80 6.05 -9.71 -8.78
CA ILE A 80 5.96 -8.24 -8.82
C ILE A 80 5.92 -7.76 -7.38
N VAL A 81 6.87 -6.92 -6.99
CA VAL A 81 6.91 -6.30 -5.67
C VAL A 81 6.49 -4.85 -5.82
N VAL A 82 5.42 -4.47 -5.12
CA VAL A 82 4.90 -3.11 -5.11
C VAL A 82 5.18 -2.43 -3.78
N ASP A 83 5.36 -1.12 -3.79
CA ASP A 83 5.43 -0.27 -2.60
C ASP A 83 6.42 -0.78 -1.54
N THR A 84 7.65 -1.10 -1.96
CA THR A 84 8.64 -1.68 -1.06
C THR A 84 10.02 -1.10 -1.35
N PRO A 85 10.58 -0.24 -0.46
CA PRO A 85 11.82 0.47 -0.72
C PRO A 85 13.06 -0.44 -0.73
N ASP A 86 13.09 -1.45 0.13
CA ASP A 86 14.25 -2.34 0.31
C ASP A 86 13.85 -3.82 0.39
N ASN A 87 14.83 -4.68 0.18
CA ASN A 87 14.63 -6.12 0.11
C ASN A 87 14.22 -6.77 1.46
N LYS A 88 14.59 -6.17 2.60
CA LYS A 88 14.29 -6.70 3.93
C LYS A 88 12.81 -6.53 4.30
N ARG A 89 12.13 -5.65 3.60
CA ARG A 89 10.71 -5.33 3.87
C ARG A 89 9.74 -6.10 2.97
N VAL A 90 10.19 -6.92 2.04
CA VAL A 90 9.29 -7.73 1.20
C VAL A 90 8.54 -8.74 2.06
N ASP A 91 7.20 -8.74 2.00
CA ASP A 91 6.30 -9.52 2.88
C ASP A 91 6.10 -10.97 2.39
N ILE A 92 7.16 -11.61 1.95
CA ILE A 92 7.25 -13.05 1.70
C ILE A 92 8.68 -13.54 1.96
N ASP A 93 8.78 -14.72 2.54
CA ASP A 93 10.08 -15.36 2.74
C ASP A 93 10.71 -15.80 1.42
N ASN A 94 12.04 -15.81 1.39
CA ASN A 94 12.83 -16.31 0.25
C ASN A 94 12.49 -15.67 -1.11
N PHE A 95 11.98 -14.43 -1.14
CA PHE A 95 11.59 -13.79 -2.40
C PHE A 95 12.77 -13.66 -3.40
N LEU A 96 14.02 -13.61 -2.90
CA LEU A 96 15.22 -13.58 -3.75
C LEU A 96 15.45 -14.90 -4.52
N SER A 97 14.73 -15.98 -4.17
CA SER A 97 14.75 -17.22 -4.95
C SER A 97 13.99 -17.11 -6.28
N PHE A 98 13.13 -16.11 -6.45
CA PHE A 98 12.46 -15.86 -7.72
C PHE A 98 13.47 -15.42 -8.78
N LYS A 99 13.49 -16.12 -9.92
CA LYS A 99 14.38 -15.76 -11.05
C LYS A 99 13.94 -14.48 -11.77
N ASN A 100 12.66 -14.16 -11.69
CA ASN A 100 12.09 -13.03 -12.42
C ASN A 100 11.29 -12.13 -11.46
N VAL A 101 11.89 -10.99 -11.14
CA VAL A 101 11.32 -9.99 -10.23
C VAL A 101 11.15 -8.67 -10.96
N VAL A 102 9.99 -8.05 -10.78
CA VAL A 102 9.69 -6.66 -11.16
C VAL A 102 9.44 -5.87 -9.89
N LYS A 103 10.02 -4.66 -9.80
CA LYS A 103 9.75 -3.73 -8.69
C LYS A 103 8.99 -2.51 -9.20
N ILE A 104 7.95 -2.09 -8.47
CA ILE A 104 7.18 -0.86 -8.71
C ILE A 104 7.09 -0.10 -7.39
N ASP A 105 7.81 1.02 -7.28
CA ASP A 105 7.98 1.69 -6.00
C ASP A 105 8.13 3.21 -6.17
N HIS A 106 7.57 3.98 -5.24
CA HIS A 106 7.64 5.44 -5.24
C HIS A 106 8.60 6.00 -4.17
N HIS A 107 9.19 5.15 -3.37
CA HIS A 107 10.19 5.57 -2.38
C HIS A 107 11.53 5.93 -3.05
N PRO A 108 12.37 6.76 -2.39
CA PRO A 108 13.76 6.93 -2.81
C PRO A 108 14.46 5.59 -2.94
N LYS A 109 15.25 5.43 -4.00
CA LYS A 109 15.93 4.17 -4.29
C LYS A 109 16.93 3.81 -3.19
N VAL A 110 16.69 2.70 -2.50
CA VAL A 110 17.58 2.16 -1.46
C VAL A 110 18.43 1.03 -2.03
N ASP A 111 17.79 0.04 -2.66
CA ASP A 111 18.48 -1.11 -3.25
C ASP A 111 17.89 -1.51 -4.61
N THR A 112 18.54 -2.46 -5.27
CA THR A 112 18.13 -3.02 -6.56
C THR A 112 17.98 -4.52 -6.41
N PHE A 113 16.75 -5.02 -6.61
CA PHE A 113 16.44 -6.45 -6.58
C PHE A 113 15.52 -6.91 -7.71
N GLY A 114 14.97 -5.98 -8.45
CA GLY A 114 14.14 -6.26 -9.63
C GLY A 114 14.96 -6.30 -10.92
N ARG A 115 14.68 -7.26 -11.78
CA ARG A 115 15.24 -7.26 -13.15
C ARG A 115 14.71 -6.09 -13.98
N VAL A 116 13.48 -5.67 -13.71
CA VAL A 116 12.84 -4.48 -14.25
C VAL A 116 12.29 -3.67 -13.09
N GLU A 117 12.69 -2.41 -12.98
CA GLU A 117 12.30 -1.56 -11.86
C GLU A 117 11.67 -0.26 -12.35
N LEU A 118 10.44 0.02 -11.94
CA LEU A 118 9.79 1.32 -12.03
C LEU A 118 9.89 2.00 -10.67
N ILE A 119 10.91 2.81 -10.50
CA ILE A 119 11.11 3.60 -9.28
C ILE A 119 10.96 5.07 -9.65
N LYS A 120 10.06 5.77 -8.96
CA LYS A 120 9.80 7.19 -9.20
C LYS A 120 9.37 7.89 -7.92
N ASP A 121 10.30 8.51 -7.24
CA ASP A 121 10.12 9.26 -5.97
C ASP A 121 9.28 10.53 -6.10
N SER A 122 9.06 11.02 -7.32
CA SER A 122 8.14 12.13 -7.59
C SER A 122 6.69 11.71 -7.81
N ALA A 123 6.38 10.41 -7.76
CA ALA A 123 5.01 9.92 -7.73
C ALA A 123 4.45 10.00 -6.31
N SER A 124 3.17 10.25 -6.18
CA SER A 124 2.52 10.40 -4.88
C SER A 124 2.41 9.10 -4.09
N SER A 125 2.43 7.96 -4.79
CA SER A 125 2.20 6.63 -4.22
C SER A 125 2.53 5.53 -5.22
N ALA A 126 2.69 4.29 -4.76
CA ALA A 126 2.81 3.12 -5.63
C ALA A 126 1.50 2.86 -6.41
N SER A 127 0.35 3.18 -5.83
CA SER A 127 -0.95 3.15 -6.52
C SER A 127 -1.01 4.12 -7.71
N GLU A 128 -0.40 5.30 -7.62
CA GLU A 128 -0.26 6.21 -8.77
C GLU A 128 0.59 5.57 -9.88
N LEU A 129 1.68 4.89 -9.52
CA LEU A 129 2.53 4.20 -10.51
C LEU A 129 1.82 3.03 -11.19
N VAL A 130 1.01 2.27 -10.45
CA VAL A 130 0.17 1.21 -11.02
C VAL A 130 -0.91 1.80 -11.94
N LEU A 131 -1.53 2.92 -11.55
CA LEU A 131 -2.48 3.65 -12.40
C LEU A 131 -1.82 4.10 -13.72
N LEU A 132 -0.61 4.66 -13.63
CA LEU A 132 0.17 5.05 -14.80
C LEU A 132 0.54 3.85 -15.68
N LEU A 133 0.92 2.71 -15.08
CA LEU A 133 1.19 1.47 -15.81
C LEU A 133 -0.06 1.01 -16.59
N ILE A 134 -1.22 1.01 -15.98
CA ILE A 134 -2.48 0.63 -16.63
C ILE A 134 -2.81 1.59 -17.77
N ASN A 135 -2.71 2.90 -17.55
CA ASN A 135 -3.03 3.92 -18.56
C ASN A 135 -2.07 3.93 -19.76
N ASN A 136 -0.82 3.48 -19.57
CA ASN A 136 0.21 3.44 -20.63
C ASN A 136 0.36 2.06 -21.28
N THR A 137 -0.51 1.10 -20.97
CA THR A 137 -0.48 -0.26 -21.52
C THR A 137 -1.86 -0.72 -21.97
N LYS A 138 -1.99 -2.01 -22.29
CA LYS A 138 -3.29 -2.63 -22.61
C LYS A 138 -3.95 -3.31 -21.40
N LEU A 139 -3.46 -3.05 -20.19
CA LEU A 139 -4.11 -3.50 -18.97
C LEU A 139 -5.48 -2.84 -18.83
N LYS A 140 -6.47 -3.63 -18.42
CA LYS A 140 -7.84 -3.17 -18.28
C LYS A 140 -8.11 -2.69 -16.86
N MET A 141 -9.06 -1.79 -16.73
CA MET A 141 -9.52 -1.24 -15.45
C MET A 141 -11.04 -1.24 -15.40
N ASN A 142 -11.58 -1.49 -14.23
CA ASN A 142 -13.00 -1.31 -13.88
C ASN A 142 -13.12 -0.43 -12.63
N GLU A 143 -14.33 -0.20 -12.16
CA GLU A 143 -14.62 0.63 -10.98
C GLU A 143 -13.91 0.12 -9.71
N ASN A 144 -13.90 -1.20 -9.48
CA ASN A 144 -13.25 -1.79 -8.30
C ASN A 144 -11.73 -1.56 -8.30
N ILE A 145 -11.07 -1.76 -9.45
CA ILE A 145 -9.64 -1.49 -9.62
C ILE A 145 -9.35 -0.01 -9.40
N ALA A 146 -10.17 0.86 -10.01
CA ALA A 146 -10.03 2.31 -9.86
C ALA A 146 -10.22 2.75 -8.40
N SER A 147 -11.18 2.16 -7.68
CA SER A 147 -11.43 2.41 -6.25
C SER A 147 -10.24 2.01 -5.39
N ASN A 148 -9.63 0.84 -5.64
CA ASN A 148 -8.46 0.38 -4.90
C ASN A 148 -7.28 1.32 -5.09
N LEU A 149 -6.97 1.70 -6.34
CA LEU A 149 -5.87 2.63 -6.64
C LEU A 149 -6.11 4.02 -6.08
N TYR A 150 -7.34 4.54 -6.21
CA TYR A 150 -7.71 5.82 -5.59
C TYR A 150 -7.52 5.80 -4.08
N THR A 151 -7.91 4.71 -3.44
CA THR A 151 -7.75 4.55 -1.98
C THR A 151 -6.29 4.61 -1.55
N GLY A 152 -5.39 3.94 -2.28
CA GLY A 152 -3.95 4.02 -2.03
C GLY A 152 -3.43 5.44 -2.17
N ILE A 153 -3.74 6.13 -3.28
CA ILE A 153 -3.33 7.52 -3.52
C ILE A 153 -3.80 8.45 -2.39
N VAL A 154 -5.08 8.37 -2.01
CA VAL A 154 -5.66 9.22 -0.94
C VAL A 154 -4.98 8.98 0.40
N SER A 155 -4.68 7.72 0.71
CA SER A 155 -4.04 7.36 1.98
C SER A 155 -2.62 7.90 2.07
N ASP A 156 -1.81 7.65 1.06
CA ASP A 156 -0.39 8.00 1.05
C ASP A 156 -0.14 9.51 0.94
N THR A 157 -1.05 10.21 0.29
CA THR A 157 -1.04 11.68 0.23
C THR A 157 -1.69 12.35 1.43
N ASN A 158 -2.10 11.60 2.45
CA ASN A 158 -2.89 12.14 3.56
C ASN A 158 -4.04 13.02 3.07
N ARG A 159 -4.87 12.50 2.17
CA ARG A 159 -6.00 13.25 1.57
C ARG A 159 -5.57 14.43 0.71
N PHE A 160 -4.51 14.25 -0.07
CA PHE A 160 -3.92 15.27 -0.95
C PHE A 160 -3.29 16.47 -0.21
N LEU A 161 -2.86 16.26 1.04
CA LEU A 161 -2.15 17.30 1.82
C LEU A 161 -0.63 17.27 1.60
N VAL A 162 -0.07 16.10 1.27
CA VAL A 162 1.37 15.90 1.10
C VAL A 162 1.69 15.12 -0.17
N ASN A 163 2.90 15.28 -0.69
CA ASN A 163 3.46 14.52 -1.81
C ASN A 163 2.59 14.53 -3.09
N VAL A 164 1.88 15.63 -3.36
CA VAL A 164 1.02 15.78 -4.53
C VAL A 164 1.54 16.85 -5.48
N ASN A 165 1.25 16.66 -6.76
CA ASN A 165 1.52 17.63 -7.80
C ASN A 165 0.34 17.72 -8.78
N SER A 166 0.43 18.62 -9.76
CA SER A 166 -0.66 18.82 -10.74
C SER A 166 -1.01 17.56 -11.51
N ASN A 167 -0.03 16.68 -11.81
CA ASN A 167 -0.29 15.44 -12.53
C ASN A 167 -1.09 14.45 -11.66
N THR A 168 -0.80 14.36 -10.36
CA THR A 168 -1.58 13.55 -9.41
C THR A 168 -3.06 13.97 -9.44
N PHE A 169 -3.34 15.29 -9.36
CA PHE A 169 -4.72 15.79 -9.40
C PHE A 169 -5.41 15.51 -10.74
N LEU A 170 -4.71 15.67 -11.87
CA LEU A 170 -5.25 15.34 -13.19
C LEU A 170 -5.61 13.86 -13.30
N LEU A 171 -4.69 12.97 -12.93
CA LEU A 171 -4.91 11.52 -12.93
C LEU A 171 -6.10 11.11 -12.08
N VAL A 172 -6.20 11.67 -10.88
CA VAL A 172 -7.29 11.40 -9.93
C VAL A 172 -8.61 11.93 -10.46
N SER A 173 -8.64 13.14 -11.02
CA SER A 173 -9.84 13.73 -11.62
C SER A 173 -10.37 12.86 -12.77
N GLU A 174 -9.49 12.40 -13.67
CA GLU A 174 -9.86 11.51 -14.76
C GLU A 174 -10.38 10.15 -14.25
N LEU A 175 -9.74 9.60 -13.22
CA LEU A 175 -10.11 8.35 -12.59
C LEU A 175 -11.53 8.42 -12.01
N ILE A 176 -11.82 9.45 -11.21
CA ILE A 176 -13.12 9.69 -10.60
C ILE A 176 -14.20 9.83 -11.67
N LYS A 177 -13.95 10.69 -12.66
CA LYS A 177 -14.91 10.97 -13.74
C LYS A 177 -15.21 9.72 -14.56
N LYS A 178 -14.18 8.99 -14.98
CA LYS A 178 -14.31 7.84 -15.89
C LYS A 178 -15.00 6.66 -15.24
N TYR A 179 -14.70 6.37 -13.97
CA TYR A 179 -15.23 5.21 -13.26
C TYR A 179 -16.34 5.56 -12.27
N LYS A 180 -16.75 6.84 -12.20
CA LYS A 180 -17.87 7.34 -11.34
C LYS A 180 -17.69 6.91 -9.88
N LEU A 181 -16.48 7.07 -9.34
CA LEU A 181 -16.15 6.62 -7.99
C LEU A 181 -17.03 7.33 -6.94
N ASP A 182 -17.57 6.55 -6.02
CA ASP A 182 -18.24 7.04 -4.81
C ASP A 182 -17.18 7.40 -3.75
N ILE A 183 -16.72 8.65 -3.83
CA ILE A 183 -15.67 9.20 -2.97
C ILE A 183 -16.08 9.13 -1.50
N ASP A 184 -17.30 9.46 -1.19
CA ASP A 184 -17.85 9.43 0.17
C ASP A 184 -17.78 8.02 0.78
N LYS A 185 -18.17 7.01 0.02
CA LYS A 185 -18.09 5.61 0.44
C LYS A 185 -16.63 5.21 0.71
N ILE A 186 -15.70 5.58 -0.18
CA ILE A 186 -14.28 5.28 -0.03
C ILE A 186 -13.74 5.93 1.24
N TYR A 187 -13.99 7.22 1.46
CA TYR A 187 -13.53 7.92 2.66
C TYR A 187 -14.11 7.32 3.95
N ARG A 188 -15.41 7.04 3.99
CA ARG A 188 -16.03 6.36 5.14
C ARG A 188 -15.37 5.02 5.44
N GLN A 189 -14.93 4.29 4.42
CA GLN A 189 -14.31 2.99 4.58
C GLN A 189 -12.85 3.08 5.09
N VAL A 190 -12.06 3.96 4.48
CA VAL A 190 -10.64 4.16 4.81
C VAL A 190 -10.46 4.74 6.22
N TYR A 191 -11.30 5.72 6.58
CA TYR A 191 -11.17 6.47 7.83
C TYR A 191 -12.10 5.99 8.94
N LYS A 192 -12.79 4.87 8.74
CA LYS A 192 -13.56 4.22 9.82
C LYS A 192 -12.62 3.78 10.92
N ARG A 193 -12.83 4.30 12.13
CA ARG A 193 -12.06 3.93 13.31
C ARG A 193 -12.94 3.24 14.32
N PRO A 194 -12.49 2.13 14.92
CA PRO A 194 -13.13 1.56 16.09
C PRO A 194 -13.16 2.57 17.25
N LEU A 195 -14.19 2.48 18.12
CA LEU A 195 -14.30 3.37 19.29
C LEU A 195 -13.10 3.22 20.23
N SER A 196 -12.53 2.02 20.32
CA SER A 196 -11.31 1.74 21.09
C SER A 196 -10.10 2.55 20.61
N GLU A 197 -9.90 2.69 19.29
CA GLU A 197 -8.85 3.54 18.75
C GLU A 197 -9.08 5.04 19.09
N ILE A 198 -10.34 5.48 19.05
CA ILE A 198 -10.69 6.87 19.41
C ILE A 198 -10.44 7.12 20.89
N ARG A 199 -10.79 6.16 21.76
CA ARG A 199 -10.52 6.24 23.20
C ARG A 199 -9.03 6.28 23.50
N LEU A 200 -8.23 5.43 22.82
CA LEU A 200 -6.79 5.43 22.98
C LEU A 200 -6.15 6.74 22.50
N LEU A 201 -6.60 7.30 21.36
CA LEU A 201 -6.17 8.63 20.93
C LEU A 201 -6.53 9.73 21.93
N GLY A 202 -7.72 9.68 22.54
CA GLY A 202 -8.13 10.59 23.59
C GLY A 202 -7.24 10.47 24.84
N TYR A 203 -6.90 9.25 25.24
CA TYR A 203 -5.97 9.00 26.34
C TYR A 203 -4.59 9.57 26.04
N ILE A 204 -4.04 9.29 24.86
CA ILE A 204 -2.74 9.83 24.41
C ILE A 204 -2.76 11.36 24.46
N ALA A 205 -3.78 11.97 23.85
CA ALA A 205 -3.88 13.43 23.79
C ALA A 205 -3.99 14.10 25.15
N SER A 206 -4.61 13.44 26.14
CA SER A 206 -4.78 13.98 27.49
C SER A 206 -3.59 13.75 28.42
N THR A 207 -2.73 12.78 28.12
CA THR A 207 -1.64 12.35 29.01
C THR A 207 -0.24 12.64 28.47
N ILE A 208 -0.11 12.96 27.17
CA ILE A 208 1.17 13.26 26.56
C ILE A 208 1.84 14.48 27.23
N LYS A 209 3.12 14.34 27.52
CA LYS A 209 3.94 15.43 28.08
C LYS A 209 4.82 16.00 27.00
N VAL A 210 4.86 17.33 26.91
CA VAL A 210 5.73 18.04 25.98
C VAL A 210 6.75 18.82 26.82
N ASP A 211 8.02 18.61 26.54
CA ASP A 211 9.09 19.34 27.22
C ASP A 211 9.29 20.74 26.65
N LYS A 212 10.19 21.51 27.28
CA LYS A 212 10.52 22.88 26.86
C LYS A 212 11.15 23.01 25.47
N TYR A 213 11.59 21.92 24.88
CA TYR A 213 12.19 21.86 23.53
C TYR A 213 11.20 21.39 22.47
N GLY A 214 9.94 21.09 22.87
CA GLY A 214 8.92 20.57 21.97
C GLY A 214 8.99 19.06 21.75
N PHE A 215 9.81 18.34 22.52
CA PHE A 215 9.85 16.88 22.48
C PHE A 215 8.67 16.34 23.31
N ALA A 216 7.86 15.50 22.67
CA ALA A 216 6.72 14.86 23.29
C ALA A 216 7.00 13.37 23.52
N HIS A 217 6.71 12.86 24.73
CA HIS A 217 6.81 11.46 25.06
C HIS A 217 5.64 10.99 25.93
N LEU A 218 5.33 9.73 25.84
CA LEU A 218 4.29 9.08 26.62
C LEU A 218 4.68 7.60 26.78
N GLU A 219 4.53 7.12 28.00
CA GLU A 219 4.58 5.70 28.34
C GLU A 219 3.15 5.22 28.61
N ILE A 220 2.77 4.10 28.03
CA ILE A 220 1.43 3.53 28.19
C ILE A 220 1.60 2.09 28.64
N ASP A 221 1.03 1.78 29.79
CA ASP A 221 0.95 0.40 30.29
C ASP A 221 0.01 -0.45 29.42
N GLU A 222 0.35 -1.70 29.24
CA GLU A 222 -0.44 -2.67 28.47
C GLU A 222 -1.87 -2.81 29.03
N ASP A 223 -2.01 -2.78 30.36
CA ASP A 223 -3.31 -2.81 31.03
C ASP A 223 -4.21 -1.63 30.63
N VAL A 224 -3.63 -0.45 30.43
CA VAL A 224 -4.38 0.73 29.97
C VAL A 224 -4.89 0.49 28.55
N ILE A 225 -4.05 0.01 27.63
CA ILE A 225 -4.44 -0.29 26.26
C ILE A 225 -5.59 -1.30 26.24
N THR A 226 -5.45 -2.37 27.02
CA THR A 226 -6.47 -3.43 27.16
C THR A 226 -7.78 -2.87 27.73
N SER A 227 -7.71 -2.03 28.78
CA SER A 227 -8.90 -1.42 29.40
C SER A 227 -9.69 -0.51 28.45
N LEU A 228 -9.00 0.10 27.50
CA LEU A 228 -9.61 0.92 26.44
C LEU A 228 -10.21 0.06 25.30
N GLY A 229 -10.03 -1.27 25.36
CA GLY A 229 -10.47 -2.21 24.33
C GLY A 229 -9.66 -2.10 23.03
N ALA A 230 -8.45 -1.54 23.10
CA ALA A 230 -7.55 -1.44 21.97
C ALA A 230 -6.66 -2.69 21.89
N ASP A 231 -6.20 -3.01 20.68
CA ASP A 231 -5.25 -4.09 20.44
C ASP A 231 -3.84 -3.49 20.35
N ILE A 232 -2.88 -4.10 21.05
CA ILE A 232 -1.46 -3.70 21.03
C ILE A 232 -0.88 -3.81 19.62
N SER A 233 -1.39 -4.74 18.81
CA SER A 233 -1.03 -4.87 17.40
C SER A 233 -1.60 -3.75 16.52
N SER A 234 -2.55 -2.97 17.02
CA SER A 234 -3.05 -1.81 16.28
C SER A 234 -1.94 -0.77 16.22
N LYS A 235 -1.31 -0.64 15.04
CA LYS A 235 -0.29 0.40 14.83
C LYS A 235 -0.88 1.75 15.17
N LEU A 236 -0.43 2.32 16.29
CA LEU A 236 -0.64 3.71 16.64
C LEU A 236 0.17 4.58 15.66
N ILE A 237 -0.30 4.69 14.45
CA ILE A 237 0.26 5.64 13.49
C ILE A 237 -0.43 6.96 13.77
N PRO A 238 0.29 7.98 14.22
CA PRO A 238 -0.28 9.32 14.30
C PRO A 238 -0.75 9.73 12.90
N PRO A 239 -1.95 10.30 12.78
CA PRO A 239 -2.55 10.59 11.47
C PRO A 239 -1.90 11.76 10.73
N ASN A 240 -0.77 12.29 11.21
CA ASN A 240 -0.17 13.48 10.60
C ASN A 240 1.35 13.51 10.77
N PRO A 241 2.15 13.34 9.70
CA PRO A 241 3.60 13.47 9.78
C PRO A 241 4.10 14.89 10.08
N GLY A 242 3.22 15.87 10.16
CA GLY A 242 3.56 17.27 10.50
C GLY A 242 3.34 17.67 11.96
N ALA A 243 2.80 16.79 12.79
CA ALA A 243 2.51 17.09 14.19
C ALA A 243 3.36 16.21 15.11
N ILE A 244 4.37 16.82 15.71
CA ILE A 244 5.10 16.33 16.88
C ILE A 244 5.72 14.93 16.68
N LEU A 245 7.04 14.87 16.65
CA LEU A 245 7.79 13.63 16.81
C LEU A 245 7.39 13.00 18.16
N THR A 246 6.52 12.03 18.13
CA THR A 246 6.01 11.34 19.31
C THR A 246 6.66 9.99 19.40
N THR A 247 7.50 9.77 20.39
CA THR A 247 7.92 8.42 20.76
C THR A 247 6.88 7.87 21.72
N VAL A 248 6.15 6.86 21.33
CA VAL A 248 5.26 6.10 22.21
C VAL A 248 5.98 4.81 22.57
N SER A 249 6.33 4.66 23.85
CA SER A 249 6.86 3.42 24.39
C SER A 249 5.74 2.65 25.09
N ILE A 250 5.64 1.37 24.81
CA ILE A 250 4.70 0.47 25.52
C ILE A 250 5.53 -0.34 26.50
N ILE A 251 5.15 -0.31 27.77
CA ILE A 251 5.79 -1.08 28.84
C ILE A 251 4.89 -2.28 29.14
N SER A 252 5.46 -3.46 29.08
CA SER A 252 4.83 -4.75 29.44
C SER A 252 5.04 -5.09 30.89
#